data_505846bf5d8a6378b1b00385ec2e3a79
#
_entry.id   505846bf5d8a6378b1b00385ec2e3a79
#
_cell.length_a   1.000
_cell.length_b   1.000
_cell.length_c   1.000
_cell.angle_alpha   90.00
_cell.angle_beta   90.00
_cell.angle_gamma   90.00
#
_symmetry.space_group_name_H-M   'P 1'
#
loop_
_entity.id
_entity.type
_entity.pdbx_description
1 polymer ?
#
loop_
_entity_poly.entity_id
_entity_poly.type
_entity_poly.pdbx_seq_one_letter_code
_entity_poly.pdbx_strand_id
1 'polypeptide(L)'
;MSLKSPEAVLRNALVTNADVQALIAGRIYPLRYTGPEKIEFPVVIWRRARIIRIPTMGGPAGLPKVTVEMNFYGSTYESARDLADKARRVLDGYAGSFNNVVVEQSTLEDESDDLVEVEGSEASLYVVRQQYDVFWQES
;
A
#
# COMPACT_ATOMS: atom_id res chain seq x y z
N MET A 1 0.43 7.72 -17.96
CA MET A 1 0.92 6.37 -18.22
C MET A 1 0.61 5.47 -17.03
N SER A 2 -0.02 4.36 -17.27
CA SER A 2 -0.36 3.40 -16.20
C SER A 2 0.80 2.45 -15.96
N LEU A 3 1.07 2.19 -14.70
CA LEU A 3 2.09 1.22 -14.32
C LEU A 3 1.52 -0.19 -14.43
N LYS A 4 2.25 -1.08 -15.07
CA LYS A 4 1.94 -2.51 -15.11
C LYS A 4 2.70 -3.19 -13.98
N SER A 5 2.17 -3.09 -12.78
CA SER A 5 2.81 -3.66 -11.61
C SER A 5 1.76 -4.10 -10.58
N PRO A 6 2.10 -5.08 -9.74
CA PRO A 6 1.16 -5.51 -8.70
C PRO A 6 0.87 -4.39 -7.70
N GLU A 7 1.81 -3.49 -7.45
CA GLU A 7 1.58 -2.34 -6.57
C GLU A 7 0.48 -1.44 -7.12
N ALA A 8 0.44 -1.28 -8.44
CA ALA A 8 -0.61 -0.47 -9.07
C ALA A 8 -1.99 -1.09 -8.90
N VAL A 9 -2.08 -2.43 -8.88
CA VAL A 9 -3.32 -3.14 -8.60
C VAL A 9 -3.81 -2.83 -7.18
N LEU A 10 -2.91 -2.90 -6.21
CA LEU A 10 -3.26 -2.58 -4.81
C LEU A 10 -3.65 -1.12 -4.65
N ARG A 11 -2.90 -0.22 -5.29
CA ARG A 11 -3.24 1.21 -5.28
C ARG A 11 -4.64 1.43 -5.84
N ASN A 12 -4.95 0.81 -6.97
CA ASN A 12 -6.27 0.93 -7.59
C ASN A 12 -7.37 0.42 -6.65
N ALA A 13 -7.12 -0.69 -5.96
CA ALA A 13 -8.08 -1.22 -4.99
C ALA A 13 -8.38 -0.22 -3.88
N LEU A 14 -7.36 0.48 -3.40
CA LEU A 14 -7.54 1.49 -2.35
C LEU A 14 -8.28 2.72 -2.86
N VAL A 15 -7.89 3.27 -4.01
CA VAL A 15 -8.52 4.51 -4.51
C VAL A 15 -9.94 4.31 -5.00
N THR A 16 -10.31 3.10 -5.36
CA THR A 16 -11.69 2.79 -5.77
C THR A 16 -12.58 2.36 -4.61
N ASN A 17 -12.01 2.12 -3.44
CA ASN A 17 -12.79 1.78 -2.25
C ASN A 17 -13.34 3.07 -1.62
N ALA A 18 -14.67 3.15 -1.44
CA ALA A 18 -15.32 4.37 -0.97
C ALA A 18 -14.85 4.78 0.44
N ASP A 19 -14.66 3.83 1.35
CA ASP A 19 -14.27 4.13 2.71
C ASP A 19 -12.84 4.68 2.80
N VAL A 20 -11.93 4.11 2.03
CA VAL A 20 -10.54 4.56 1.98
C VAL A 20 -10.45 5.92 1.26
N GLN A 21 -11.10 6.04 0.11
CA GLN A 21 -11.07 7.28 -0.68
C GLN A 21 -11.67 8.46 0.09
N ALA A 22 -12.68 8.21 0.92
CA ALA A 22 -13.25 9.26 1.77
C ALA A 22 -12.22 9.85 2.74
N LEU A 23 -11.22 9.07 3.14
CA LEU A 23 -10.16 9.52 4.04
C LEU A 23 -8.99 10.16 3.30
N ILE A 24 -8.54 9.55 2.20
CA ILE A 24 -7.32 9.99 1.53
C ILE A 24 -7.55 10.95 0.37
N ALA A 25 -8.73 10.98 -0.22
CA ALA A 25 -9.07 11.85 -1.35
C ALA A 25 -7.98 11.84 -2.45
N GLY A 26 -7.50 10.64 -2.79
CA GLY A 26 -6.45 10.45 -3.80
C GLY A 26 -5.03 10.70 -3.30
N ARG A 27 -4.83 10.98 -2.02
CA ARG A 27 -3.50 11.23 -1.46
C ARG A 27 -2.76 9.91 -1.19
N ILE A 28 -2.28 9.31 -2.27
CA ILE A 28 -1.50 8.08 -2.22
C ILE A 28 -0.34 8.21 -3.22
N TYR A 29 0.88 8.03 -2.74
CA TYR A 29 2.08 8.32 -3.51
C TYR A 29 3.10 7.18 -3.43
N PRO A 30 3.82 6.89 -4.53
CA PRO A 30 4.90 5.93 -4.49
C PRO A 30 6.18 6.55 -3.91
N LEU A 31 6.86 5.83 -3.07
CA LEU A 31 8.17 6.12 -2.51
C LEU A 31 8.22 7.33 -1.57
N ARG A 32 7.68 8.46 -1.98
CA ARG A 32 7.70 9.69 -1.19
C ARG A 32 6.52 10.58 -1.55
N TYR A 33 6.23 11.51 -0.68
CA TYR A 33 5.18 12.49 -0.96
C TYR A 33 5.61 13.40 -2.12
N THR A 34 4.76 13.47 -3.14
CA THR A 34 4.99 14.33 -4.32
C THR A 34 3.81 15.27 -4.60
N GLY A 35 2.93 15.42 -3.62
CA GLY A 35 1.76 16.27 -3.75
C GLY A 35 2.02 17.74 -3.42
N PRO A 36 0.96 18.51 -3.17
CA PRO A 36 1.08 19.93 -2.83
C PRO A 36 1.99 20.18 -1.63
N GLU A 37 2.62 21.35 -1.60
CA GLU A 37 3.57 21.71 -0.54
C GLU A 37 2.96 21.63 0.86
N LYS A 38 1.70 22.04 0.99
CA LYS A 38 0.95 21.85 2.23
C LYS A 38 0.34 20.46 2.26
N ILE A 39 0.87 19.61 3.11
CA ILE A 39 0.41 18.21 3.20
C ILE A 39 -0.88 18.15 3.99
N GLU A 40 -1.89 17.54 3.41
CA GLU A 40 -3.13 17.20 4.10
C GLU A 40 -3.07 15.73 4.52
N PHE A 41 -3.51 15.43 5.73
CA PHE A 41 -3.52 14.08 6.28
C PHE A 41 -4.95 13.54 6.37
N PRO A 42 -5.12 12.24 6.34
CA PRO A 42 -4.12 11.18 6.22
C PRO A 42 -3.58 11.03 4.80
N VAL A 43 -2.40 10.45 4.68
CA VAL A 43 -1.75 10.20 3.40
C VAL A 43 -1.13 8.81 3.39
N VAL A 44 -1.11 8.17 2.21
CA VAL A 44 -0.51 6.84 2.04
C VAL A 44 0.73 6.98 1.17
N ILE A 45 1.84 6.42 1.63
CA ILE A 45 3.05 6.32 0.84
C ILE A 45 3.44 4.84 0.77
N TRP A 46 3.52 4.31 -0.44
CA TRP A 46 3.81 2.90 -0.65
C TRP A 46 5.12 2.70 -1.38
N ARG A 47 5.71 1.53 -1.21
CA ARG A 47 6.90 1.14 -1.96
C ARG A 47 6.96 -0.37 -2.12
N ARG A 48 7.67 -0.79 -3.16
CA ARG A 48 8.04 -2.19 -3.30
C ARG A 48 9.25 -2.42 -2.41
N ALA A 49 9.08 -3.24 -1.37
CA ALA A 49 10.18 -3.53 -0.46
C ALA A 49 11.09 -4.61 -1.03
N ARG A 50 10.51 -5.62 -1.69
CA ARG A 50 11.28 -6.73 -2.23
C ARG A 50 10.47 -7.47 -3.28
N ILE A 51 11.15 -8.03 -4.28
CA ILE A 51 10.54 -8.95 -5.24
C ILE A 51 11.28 -10.26 -5.24
N ILE A 52 10.54 -11.36 -5.19
CA ILE A 52 11.09 -12.71 -5.28
C ILE A 52 10.46 -13.37 -6.48
N ARG A 53 11.30 -13.80 -7.43
CA ARG A 53 10.87 -14.57 -8.58
C ARG A 53 11.24 -16.02 -8.31
N ILE A 54 10.24 -16.83 -8.02
CA ILE A 54 10.44 -18.23 -7.69
C ILE A 54 10.53 -19.01 -8.99
N PRO A 55 11.63 -19.72 -9.23
CA PRO A 55 11.76 -20.54 -10.45
C PRO A 55 10.66 -21.61 -10.47
N THR A 56 10.07 -21.78 -11.63
CA THR A 56 9.04 -22.79 -11.81
C THR A 56 9.68 -24.18 -11.87
N MET A 57 9.24 -25.03 -11.02
CA MET A 57 9.58 -26.45 -11.07
C MET A 57 8.39 -27.21 -11.64
N GLY A 58 8.13 -27.00 -12.94
CA GLY A 58 7.11 -27.77 -13.64
C GLY A 58 5.67 -27.40 -13.28
N GLY A 59 5.29 -26.15 -13.48
CA GLY A 59 3.88 -25.80 -13.35
C GLY A 59 3.64 -24.38 -12.86
N PRO A 60 2.39 -24.03 -12.56
CA PRO A 60 2.01 -22.69 -12.19
C PRO A 60 2.51 -22.24 -10.82
N ALA A 61 3.30 -23.05 -10.18
CA ALA A 61 3.87 -22.74 -8.86
C ALA A 61 4.89 -21.62 -8.89
N GLY A 62 5.20 -21.05 -10.06
CA GLY A 62 6.23 -20.06 -10.21
C GLY A 62 5.72 -18.63 -10.27
N LEU A 63 4.60 -18.32 -9.65
CA LEU A 63 4.15 -16.94 -9.58
C LEU A 63 5.17 -16.09 -8.81
N PRO A 64 5.58 -14.96 -9.37
CA PRO A 64 6.46 -14.06 -8.63
C PRO A 64 5.72 -13.50 -7.40
N LYS A 65 6.50 -13.28 -6.35
CA LYS A 65 6.02 -12.66 -5.13
C LYS A 65 6.68 -11.30 -4.97
N VAL A 66 5.91 -10.28 -4.70
CA VAL A 66 6.43 -8.97 -4.34
C VAL A 66 5.97 -8.62 -2.94
N THR A 67 6.86 -8.03 -2.15
CA THR A 67 6.49 -7.47 -0.86
C THR A 67 6.28 -5.98 -1.03
N VAL A 68 5.06 -5.53 -0.75
CA VAL A 68 4.67 -4.13 -0.86
C VAL A 68 4.50 -3.57 0.54
N GLU A 69 5.16 -2.46 0.81
CA GLU A 69 5.02 -1.74 2.07
C GLU A 69 4.07 -0.57 1.86
N MET A 70 3.04 -0.52 2.71
CA MET A 70 2.07 0.58 2.74
C MET A 70 2.26 1.33 4.05
N ASN A 71 2.55 2.62 3.96
CA ASN A 71 2.73 3.46 5.14
C ASN A 71 1.59 4.47 5.20
N PHE A 72 0.85 4.42 6.31
CA PHE A 72 -0.33 5.26 6.51
C PHE A 72 0.00 6.33 7.55
N TYR A 73 0.12 7.57 7.07
CA TYR A 73 0.50 8.71 7.92
C TYR A 73 -0.72 9.50 8.34
N GLY A 74 -0.80 9.83 9.61
CA GLY A 74 -1.87 10.66 10.15
C GLY A 74 -1.32 11.69 11.11
N SER A 75 -2.06 12.79 11.28
CA SER A 75 -1.71 13.82 12.27
C SER A 75 -2.05 13.37 13.68
N THR A 76 -2.89 12.34 13.83
CA THR A 76 -3.19 11.69 15.11
C THR A 76 -3.05 10.19 14.93
N TYR A 77 -2.81 9.49 16.03
CA TYR A 77 -2.72 8.04 16.00
C TYR A 77 -4.03 7.41 15.50
N GLU A 78 -5.16 7.92 15.98
CA GLU A 78 -6.47 7.42 15.59
C GLU A 78 -6.71 7.54 14.09
N SER A 79 -6.29 8.65 13.49
CA SER A 79 -6.44 8.88 12.06
C SER A 79 -5.60 7.87 11.25
N ALA A 80 -4.34 7.68 11.63
CA ALA A 80 -3.46 6.72 10.95
C ALA A 80 -3.99 5.29 11.13
N ARG A 81 -4.42 4.93 12.34
CA ARG A 81 -4.94 3.60 12.65
C ARG A 81 -6.23 3.31 11.91
N ASP A 82 -7.16 4.25 11.86
CA ASP A 82 -8.43 4.08 11.16
C ASP A 82 -8.22 3.85 9.67
N LEU A 83 -7.35 4.66 9.06
CA LEU A 83 -7.01 4.47 7.65
C LEU A 83 -6.36 3.11 7.41
N ALA A 84 -5.38 2.73 8.25
CA ALA A 84 -4.70 1.45 8.10
C ALA A 84 -5.65 0.27 8.24
N ASP A 85 -6.60 0.34 9.18
CA ASP A 85 -7.57 -0.74 9.38
C ASP A 85 -8.51 -0.87 8.19
N LYS A 86 -8.96 0.25 7.62
CA LYS A 86 -9.81 0.23 6.43
C LYS A 86 -9.05 -0.29 5.21
N ALA A 87 -7.80 0.11 5.05
CA ALA A 87 -6.96 -0.39 3.97
C ALA A 87 -6.71 -1.90 4.12
N ARG A 88 -6.45 -2.37 5.32
CA ARG A 88 -6.25 -3.81 5.58
C ARG A 88 -7.46 -4.63 5.17
N ARG A 89 -8.67 -4.14 5.44
CA ARG A 89 -9.90 -4.85 5.04
C ARG A 89 -10.02 -4.98 3.52
N VAL A 90 -9.43 -4.07 2.77
CA VAL A 90 -9.40 -4.13 1.31
C VAL A 90 -8.29 -5.05 0.82
N LEU A 91 -7.10 -4.90 1.37
CA LEU A 91 -5.88 -5.51 0.82
C LEU A 91 -5.57 -6.91 1.34
N ASP A 92 -5.91 -7.20 2.59
CA ASP A 92 -5.65 -8.52 3.15
C ASP A 92 -6.63 -9.53 2.57
N GLY A 93 -6.11 -10.53 1.88
CA GLY A 93 -6.92 -11.49 1.15
C GLY A 93 -7.41 -11.01 -0.21
N TYR A 94 -6.90 -9.88 -0.69
CA TYR A 94 -7.35 -9.29 -1.96
C TYR A 94 -6.87 -10.12 -3.16
N ALA A 95 -7.77 -10.27 -4.13
CA ALA A 95 -7.47 -10.82 -5.46
C ALA A 95 -8.21 -9.96 -6.49
N GLY A 96 -7.55 -9.59 -7.55
CA GLY A 96 -8.15 -8.74 -8.57
C GLY A 96 -7.16 -8.38 -9.66
N SER A 97 -7.60 -7.59 -10.61
CA SER A 97 -6.76 -7.21 -11.74
C SER A 97 -6.89 -5.73 -12.05
N PHE A 98 -5.84 -5.19 -12.63
CA PHE A 98 -5.80 -3.82 -13.12
C PHE A 98 -4.71 -3.73 -14.19
N ASN A 99 -5.03 -3.13 -15.32
CA ASN A 99 -4.07 -2.86 -16.40
C ASN A 99 -3.29 -4.10 -16.84
N ASN A 100 -3.99 -5.23 -17.05
CA ASN A 100 -3.43 -6.52 -17.48
C ASN A 100 -2.44 -7.14 -16.49
N VAL A 101 -2.54 -6.76 -15.24
CA VAL A 101 -1.84 -7.42 -14.15
C VAL A 101 -2.87 -8.03 -13.22
N VAL A 102 -2.68 -9.29 -12.88
CA VAL A 102 -3.59 -10.03 -11.99
C VAL A 102 -2.88 -10.30 -10.68
N VAL A 103 -3.47 -9.83 -9.58
CA VAL A 103 -3.04 -10.22 -8.25
C VAL A 103 -3.85 -11.44 -7.84
N GLU A 104 -3.16 -12.55 -7.68
CA GLU A 104 -3.80 -13.82 -7.31
C GLU A 104 -4.11 -13.86 -5.82
N GLN A 105 -3.23 -13.27 -5.01
CA GLN A 105 -3.42 -13.23 -3.56
C GLN A 105 -2.55 -12.13 -2.96
N SER A 106 -3.11 -11.38 -2.05
CA SER A 106 -2.40 -10.41 -1.22
C SER A 106 -2.64 -10.77 0.23
N THR A 107 -1.58 -10.85 1.03
CA THR A 107 -1.66 -11.26 2.43
C THR A 107 -0.88 -10.29 3.29
N LEU A 108 -1.49 -9.80 4.37
CA LEU A 108 -0.80 -8.99 5.36
C LEU A 108 0.17 -9.86 6.14
N GLU A 109 1.46 -9.55 6.04
CA GLU A 109 2.51 -10.33 6.71
C GLU A 109 3.07 -9.64 7.95
N ASP A 110 3.03 -8.31 7.99
CA ASP A 110 3.58 -7.57 9.11
C ASP A 110 2.88 -6.22 9.25
N GLU A 111 2.76 -5.77 10.49
CA GLU A 111 2.19 -4.47 10.78
C GLU A 111 2.89 -3.89 12.01
N SER A 112 3.27 -2.63 11.93
CA SER A 112 3.89 -1.92 13.05
C SER A 112 3.43 -0.48 13.09
N ASP A 113 3.47 0.09 14.29
CA ASP A 113 3.15 1.49 14.53
C ASP A 113 4.43 2.23 14.84
N ASP A 114 4.52 3.48 14.43
CA ASP A 114 5.67 4.31 14.72
C ASP A 114 5.27 5.77 14.84
N LEU A 115 6.16 6.55 15.44
CA LEU A 115 6.01 7.98 15.59
C LEU A 115 7.18 8.64 14.89
N VAL A 116 6.87 9.54 13.95
CA VAL A 116 7.90 10.27 13.23
C VAL A 116 7.91 11.71 13.70
N GLU A 117 9.04 12.15 14.26
CA GLU A 117 9.22 13.53 14.64
C GLU A 117 9.66 14.34 13.42
N VAL A 118 8.99 15.47 13.21
CA VAL A 118 9.33 16.36 12.10
C VAL A 118 10.37 17.35 12.61
N GLU A 119 11.55 17.33 12.00
CA GLU A 119 12.66 18.21 12.37
C GLU A 119 12.23 19.68 12.23
N GLY A 120 12.53 20.46 13.27
CA GLY A 120 12.19 21.88 13.29
C GLY A 120 10.73 22.18 13.63
N SER A 121 9.96 21.17 14.01
CA SER A 121 8.55 21.32 14.39
C SER A 121 8.29 20.58 15.69
N GLU A 122 7.33 21.07 16.48
CA GLU A 122 6.85 20.35 17.65
C GLU A 122 5.82 19.27 17.26
N ALA A 123 5.38 19.28 16.00
CA ALA A 123 4.40 18.33 15.52
C ALA A 123 5.06 16.98 15.24
N SER A 124 4.36 15.91 15.62
CA SER A 124 4.75 14.54 15.32
C SER A 124 3.74 13.93 14.36
N LEU A 125 4.20 13.03 13.52
CA LEU A 125 3.34 12.26 12.65
C LEU A 125 3.27 10.83 13.14
N TYR A 126 2.10 10.26 13.08
CA TYR A 126 1.89 8.85 13.40
C TYR A 126 1.86 8.07 12.10
N VAL A 127 2.54 6.94 12.08
CA VAL A 127 2.57 6.09 10.91
C VAL A 127 2.26 4.65 11.30
N VAL A 128 1.38 4.03 10.52
CA VAL A 128 1.14 2.58 10.60
C VAL A 128 1.75 1.98 9.34
N ARG A 129 2.67 1.04 9.50
CA ARG A 129 3.35 0.38 8.40
C ARG A 129 2.79 -1.02 8.25
N GLN A 130 2.36 -1.35 7.03
CA GLN A 130 1.85 -2.67 6.70
C GLN A 130 2.69 -3.25 5.57
N GLN A 131 3.03 -4.52 5.67
CA GLN A 131 3.70 -5.22 4.59
C GLN A 131 2.79 -6.33 4.07
N TYR A 132 2.61 -6.33 2.76
CA TYR A 132 1.78 -7.32 2.07
C TYR A 132 2.64 -8.15 1.15
N ASP A 133 2.52 -9.46 1.24
CA ASP A 133 3.09 -10.37 0.25
C ASP A 133 2.05 -10.60 -0.84
N VAL A 134 2.42 -10.29 -2.06
CA VAL A 134 1.51 -10.29 -3.21
C VAL A 134 2.01 -11.26 -4.26
N PHE A 135 1.20 -12.26 -4.56
CA PHE A 135 1.44 -13.18 -5.69
C PHE A 135 0.68 -12.67 -6.90
N TRP A 136 1.35 -12.57 -8.03
CA TRP A 136 0.80 -11.90 -9.21
C TRP A 136 1.29 -12.51 -10.51
N GLN A 137 0.60 -12.15 -11.60
CA GLN A 137 1.04 -12.49 -12.95
C GLN A 137 0.56 -11.43 -13.94
N GLU A 138 1.22 -11.34 -15.05
CA GLU A 138 0.73 -10.54 -16.17
C GLU A 138 -0.21 -11.40 -17.00
N SER A 139 -1.30 -10.79 -17.43
CA SER A 139 -2.28 -11.48 -18.27
C SER A 139 -2.15 -11.12 -19.73
#